data_b4188ebda7aef32fb4629bdfec7a2d39
#
_entry.id   b4188ebda7aef32fb4629bdfec7a2d39
#
_cell.length_a   1.000
_cell.length_b   1.000
_cell.length_c   1.000
_cell.angle_alpha   90.00
_cell.angle_beta   90.00
_cell.angle_gamma   90.00
#
_symmetry.space_group_name_H-M   'P 1'
#
loop_
_entity.id
_entity.type
_entity.pdbx_description
1 polymer ?
#
loop_
_entity_poly.entity_id
_entity_poly.type
_entity_poly.pdbx_seq_one_letter_code
_entity_poly.pdbx_strand_id
1 'polypeptide(L)'
;SFLFVYGLTPFIIKLARALNFEDKPAARKIHQQKTPLLGGLSVFIGFSLLCIYDVAISPNRYFDLPMIGYLLGGLLITVLGLIDDKFGMHPAIKLLGQITVSLIFILSSFRIAELNHMFGSIYISLPLMVLWMVGLMNAMNFLDNMDGILSGMAGILGLGYFAFSLANITGSNSSEMAFIGLISLSFAGATLGFLPYNFNPAKIFLGDAGSMFIGYFLSSMGILMGRFAVLTRQNNIFYLLPVLLLSYAIFDICLVSYTRTRDGRHISQGGRDHSTHRLLTMLGSVKITAIIVYALNLLIALTTIIIFITGNGVLL
;
A
#
# COMPACT_ATOMS: atom_id res chain seq x y z
N SER A 1 6.70 11.89 9.95
CA SER A 1 6.85 10.41 9.83
C SER A 1 8.25 10.00 9.47
N PHE A 2 8.89 10.59 8.43
CA PHE A 2 10.23 10.17 7.95
C PHE A 2 11.27 10.07 9.08
N LEU A 3 11.57 11.18 9.75
CA LEU A 3 12.57 11.22 10.83
C LEU A 3 12.21 10.31 12.00
N PHE A 4 10.92 10.19 12.29
CA PHE A 4 10.45 9.33 13.37
C PHE A 4 10.68 7.85 13.03
N VAL A 5 10.28 7.37 11.85
CA VAL A 5 10.48 5.98 11.43
C VAL A 5 11.97 5.68 11.26
N TYR A 6 12.74 6.62 10.71
CA TYR A 6 14.19 6.48 10.61
C TYR A 6 14.83 6.27 12.00
N GLY A 7 14.44 7.04 13.01
CA GLY A 7 14.92 6.88 14.38
C GLY A 7 14.36 5.65 15.12
N LEU A 8 13.10 5.25 14.83
CA LEU A 8 12.43 4.11 15.45
C LEU A 8 12.98 2.76 14.96
N THR A 9 13.28 2.65 13.65
CA THR A 9 13.65 1.37 13.03
C THR A 9 14.83 0.65 13.70
N PRO A 10 15.91 1.30 14.15
CA PRO A 10 16.97 0.63 14.91
C PRO A 10 16.49 -0.03 16.20
N PHE A 11 15.52 0.55 16.88
CA PHE A 11 14.92 -0.05 18.09
C PHE A 11 14.06 -1.28 17.73
N ILE A 12 13.31 -1.20 16.63
CA ILE A 12 12.53 -2.33 16.11
C ILE A 12 13.44 -3.48 15.68
N ILE A 13 14.61 -3.22 15.09
CA ILE A 13 15.62 -4.25 14.77
C ILE A 13 16.08 -4.97 16.05
N LYS A 14 16.37 -4.23 17.11
CA LYS A 14 16.76 -4.83 18.41
C LYS A 14 15.62 -5.65 19.02
N LEU A 15 14.40 -5.12 18.97
CA LEU A 15 13.20 -5.81 19.46
C LEU A 15 12.96 -7.12 18.70
N ALA A 16 13.04 -7.09 17.36
CA ALA A 16 12.87 -8.28 16.52
C ALA A 16 13.85 -9.40 16.89
N ARG A 17 15.13 -9.02 17.09
CA ARG A 17 16.16 -9.97 17.53
C ARG A 17 15.88 -10.53 18.92
N ALA A 18 15.50 -9.68 19.87
CA ALA A 18 15.15 -10.11 21.25
C ALA A 18 13.94 -11.06 21.28
N LEU A 19 12.97 -10.88 20.37
CA LEU A 19 11.78 -11.73 20.23
C LEU A 19 12.00 -12.94 19.31
N ASN A 20 13.20 -13.14 18.76
CA ASN A 20 13.50 -14.15 17.73
C ASN A 20 12.53 -14.07 16.54
N PHE A 21 12.21 -12.83 16.15
CA PHE A 21 11.32 -12.52 15.02
C PHE A 21 12.17 -12.22 13.79
N GLU A 22 12.77 -13.29 13.24
CA GLU A 22 13.74 -13.20 12.17
C GLU A 22 13.41 -14.18 11.03
N ASP A 23 13.56 -13.71 9.80
CA ASP A 23 13.49 -14.56 8.62
C ASP A 23 14.77 -15.40 8.51
N LYS A 24 14.59 -16.73 8.38
CA LYS A 24 15.71 -17.67 8.25
C LYS A 24 16.08 -17.88 6.80
N PRO A 25 17.39 -17.98 6.49
CA PRO A 25 17.81 -18.35 5.14
C PRO A 25 17.18 -19.68 4.69
N ALA A 26 16.76 -19.72 3.44
CA ALA A 26 16.26 -20.92 2.78
C ALA A 26 16.79 -20.98 1.33
N ALA A 27 16.85 -22.18 0.73
CA ALA A 27 17.45 -22.40 -0.59
C ALA A 27 16.87 -21.51 -1.72
N ARG A 28 15.62 -21.06 -1.59
CA ARG A 28 14.94 -20.16 -2.54
C ARG A 28 15.17 -18.67 -2.28
N LYS A 29 15.72 -18.28 -1.10
CA LYS A 29 15.88 -16.90 -0.67
C LYS A 29 17.23 -16.34 -1.12
N ILE A 30 17.30 -15.03 -1.35
CA ILE A 30 18.51 -14.34 -1.82
C ILE A 30 19.47 -14.06 -0.65
N HIS A 31 18.92 -13.82 0.56
CA HIS A 31 19.73 -13.47 1.73
C HIS A 31 20.35 -14.73 2.39
N GLN A 32 21.58 -14.55 2.89
CA GLN A 32 22.37 -15.62 3.52
C GLN A 32 22.41 -15.53 5.06
N GLN A 33 21.92 -14.43 5.63
CA GLN A 33 21.90 -14.18 7.08
C GLN A 33 20.46 -14.07 7.59
N LYS A 34 20.28 -14.37 8.89
CA LYS A 34 19.01 -14.12 9.58
C LYS A 34 18.71 -12.63 9.56
N THR A 35 17.56 -12.23 9.05
CA THR A 35 17.18 -10.83 8.92
C THR A 35 15.91 -10.57 9.75
N PRO A 36 15.90 -9.52 10.62
CA PRO A 36 14.72 -9.11 11.37
C PRO A 36 13.49 -8.88 10.46
N LEU A 37 12.28 -9.23 10.93
CA LEU A 37 11.06 -9.28 10.13
C LEU A 37 9.92 -8.38 10.70
N LEU A 38 10.24 -7.37 11.51
CA LEU A 38 9.26 -6.46 12.12
C LEU A 38 9.20 -5.07 11.45
N GLY A 39 9.68 -4.93 10.22
CA GLY A 39 9.73 -3.62 9.54
C GLY A 39 8.36 -2.98 9.34
N GLY A 40 7.35 -3.78 9.03
CA GLY A 40 5.98 -3.31 8.87
C GLY A 40 5.42 -2.63 10.13
N LEU A 41 5.78 -3.13 11.31
CA LEU A 41 5.40 -2.48 12.57
C LEU A 41 5.99 -1.08 12.70
N SER A 42 7.25 -0.87 12.27
CA SER A 42 7.89 0.44 12.27
C SER A 42 7.15 1.43 11.37
N VAL A 43 6.78 1.00 10.15
CA VAL A 43 6.04 1.82 9.18
C VAL A 43 4.64 2.16 9.71
N PHE A 44 3.90 1.16 10.22
CA PHE A 44 2.55 1.35 10.75
C PHE A 44 2.54 2.31 11.95
N ILE A 45 3.45 2.13 12.94
CA ILE A 45 3.55 3.02 14.11
C ILE A 45 3.85 4.44 13.66
N GLY A 46 4.84 4.63 12.79
CA GLY A 46 5.24 5.96 12.33
C GLY A 46 4.17 6.68 11.52
N PHE A 47 3.38 5.96 10.76
CA PHE A 47 2.20 6.46 10.07
C PHE A 47 1.10 6.85 11.07
N SER A 48 0.71 5.92 11.96
CA SER A 48 -0.43 6.09 12.87
C SER A 48 -0.23 7.20 13.88
N LEU A 49 0.98 7.37 14.42
CA LEU A 49 1.27 8.43 15.39
C LEU A 49 1.06 9.82 14.80
N LEU A 50 1.37 10.04 13.53
CA LEU A 50 1.10 11.33 12.90
C LEU A 50 -0.38 11.57 12.66
N CYS A 51 -1.11 10.52 12.26
CA CYS A 51 -2.57 10.61 12.13
C CYS A 51 -3.21 10.96 13.50
N ILE A 52 -2.78 10.29 14.57
CA ILE A 52 -3.27 10.55 15.94
C ILE A 52 -2.87 11.96 16.41
N TYR A 53 -1.64 12.40 16.13
CA TYR A 53 -1.18 13.74 16.46
C TYR A 53 -2.00 14.82 15.78
N ASP A 54 -2.28 14.70 14.47
CA ASP A 54 -3.11 15.65 13.74
C ASP A 54 -4.54 15.73 14.30
N VAL A 55 -5.12 14.58 14.62
CA VAL A 55 -6.42 14.49 15.28
C VAL A 55 -6.39 15.20 16.64
N ALA A 56 -5.33 15.03 17.44
CA ALA A 56 -5.21 15.61 18.77
C ALA A 56 -5.11 17.14 18.75
N ILE A 57 -4.45 17.73 17.73
CA ILE A 57 -4.31 19.21 17.61
C ILE A 57 -5.45 19.86 16.83
N SER A 58 -6.21 19.10 16.07
CA SER A 58 -7.32 19.59 15.24
C SER A 58 -8.59 18.73 15.42
N PRO A 59 -9.11 18.58 16.67
CA PRO A 59 -10.14 17.57 16.98
C PRO A 59 -11.45 17.75 16.20
N ASN A 60 -11.74 18.93 15.69
CA ASN A 60 -13.00 19.23 14.98
C ASN A 60 -12.95 18.92 13.47
N ARG A 61 -11.82 18.47 12.94
CA ARG A 61 -11.69 18.23 11.48
C ARG A 61 -11.94 16.81 11.04
N TYR A 62 -11.57 15.80 11.83
CA TYR A 62 -11.35 14.45 11.27
C TYR A 62 -11.75 13.28 12.18
N PHE A 63 -12.33 13.53 13.37
CA PHE A 63 -12.72 12.47 14.30
C PHE A 63 -14.07 11.87 13.90
N ASP A 64 -14.17 11.49 12.60
CA ASP A 64 -15.34 10.82 12.07
C ASP A 64 -15.12 9.31 12.02
N LEU A 65 -16.20 8.56 12.01
CA LEU A 65 -16.20 7.10 11.86
C LEU A 65 -15.27 6.57 10.75
N PRO A 66 -15.14 7.26 9.58
CA PRO A 66 -14.15 6.89 8.54
C PRO A 66 -12.70 6.82 9.01
N MET A 67 -12.24 7.78 9.82
CA MET A 67 -10.86 7.77 10.33
C MET A 67 -10.62 6.62 11.30
N ILE A 68 -11.56 6.37 12.19
CA ILE A 68 -11.48 5.26 13.14
C ILE A 68 -11.43 3.94 12.38
N GLY A 69 -12.30 3.75 11.40
CA GLY A 69 -12.32 2.56 10.57
C GLY A 69 -11.03 2.38 9.77
N TYR A 70 -10.45 3.48 9.29
CA TYR A 70 -9.19 3.50 8.58
C TYR A 70 -8.01 3.05 9.46
N LEU A 71 -7.86 3.63 10.65
CA LEU A 71 -6.79 3.27 11.58
C LEU A 71 -6.99 1.86 12.17
N LEU A 72 -8.24 1.49 12.48
CA LEU A 72 -8.57 0.16 12.97
C LEU A 72 -8.27 -0.91 11.90
N GLY A 73 -8.67 -0.67 10.66
CA GLY A 73 -8.35 -1.57 9.55
C GLY A 73 -6.85 -1.74 9.35
N GLY A 74 -6.09 -0.62 9.40
CA GLY A 74 -4.63 -0.62 9.33
C GLY A 74 -3.98 -1.40 10.48
N LEU A 75 -4.49 -1.25 11.70
CA LEU A 75 -4.02 -2.01 12.87
C LEU A 75 -4.30 -3.51 12.69
N LEU A 76 -5.52 -3.87 12.33
CA LEU A 76 -5.93 -5.27 12.20
C LEU A 76 -5.16 -5.99 11.10
N ILE A 77 -4.94 -5.34 9.94
CA ILE A 77 -4.16 -5.96 8.87
C ILE A 77 -2.67 -6.10 9.25
N THR A 78 -2.12 -5.13 9.99
CA THR A 78 -0.74 -5.22 10.50
C THR A 78 -0.61 -6.37 11.50
N VAL A 79 -1.56 -6.51 12.45
CA VAL A 79 -1.59 -7.61 13.41
C VAL A 79 -1.75 -8.96 12.71
N LEU A 80 -2.63 -9.04 11.71
CA LEU A 80 -2.80 -10.25 10.90
C LEU A 80 -1.46 -10.65 10.24
N GLY A 81 -0.76 -9.69 9.66
CA GLY A 81 0.55 -9.94 9.05
C GLY A 81 1.61 -10.34 10.05
N LEU A 82 1.65 -9.75 11.25
CA LEU A 82 2.57 -10.17 12.32
C LEU A 82 2.33 -11.63 12.76
N ILE A 83 1.06 -12.05 12.81
CA ILE A 83 0.71 -13.43 13.14
C ILE A 83 1.17 -14.36 12.02
N ASP A 84 0.96 -13.97 10.75
CA ASP A 84 1.41 -14.74 9.60
C ASP A 84 2.94 -14.86 9.55
N ASP A 85 3.66 -13.77 9.73
CA ASP A 85 5.13 -13.74 9.77
C ASP A 85 5.71 -14.67 10.85
N LYS A 86 5.03 -14.80 11.98
CA LYS A 86 5.56 -15.60 13.11
C LYS A 86 5.18 -17.07 13.08
N PHE A 87 3.93 -17.35 12.73
CA PHE A 87 3.35 -18.69 12.91
C PHE A 87 3.06 -19.38 11.55
N GLY A 88 3.01 -18.62 10.47
CA GLY A 88 2.49 -19.07 9.19
C GLY A 88 0.98 -19.30 9.24
N MET A 89 0.22 -18.63 8.39
CA MET A 89 -1.24 -18.78 8.37
C MET A 89 -1.68 -19.63 7.17
N HIS A 90 -2.77 -20.35 7.37
CA HIS A 90 -3.45 -20.96 6.23
C HIS A 90 -3.98 -19.87 5.30
N PRO A 91 -3.77 -19.96 3.96
CA PRO A 91 -4.16 -18.91 3.01
C PRO A 91 -5.63 -18.47 3.10
N ALA A 92 -6.54 -19.40 3.42
CA ALA A 92 -7.95 -19.07 3.59
C ALA A 92 -8.22 -18.18 4.81
N ILE A 93 -7.49 -18.35 5.93
CA ILE A 93 -7.62 -17.51 7.13
C ILE A 93 -7.08 -16.11 6.83
N LYS A 94 -5.92 -16.03 6.15
CA LYS A 94 -5.34 -14.78 5.68
C LYS A 94 -6.32 -14.01 4.79
N LEU A 95 -6.91 -14.69 3.80
CA LEU A 95 -7.92 -14.12 2.90
C LEU A 95 -9.15 -13.62 3.66
N LEU A 96 -9.69 -14.41 4.59
CA LEU A 96 -10.83 -14.01 5.41
C LEU A 96 -10.53 -12.75 6.24
N GLY A 97 -9.34 -12.68 6.83
CA GLY A 97 -8.87 -11.48 7.55
C GLY A 97 -8.80 -10.25 6.63
N GLN A 98 -8.25 -10.38 5.43
CA GLN A 98 -8.18 -9.31 4.44
C GLN A 98 -9.60 -8.84 4.01
N ILE A 99 -10.54 -9.75 3.79
CA ILE A 99 -11.94 -9.43 3.48
C ILE A 99 -12.58 -8.66 4.65
N THR A 100 -12.39 -9.15 5.88
CA THR A 100 -12.95 -8.51 7.09
C THR A 100 -12.44 -7.08 7.25
N VAL A 101 -11.13 -6.86 7.11
CA VAL A 101 -10.52 -5.53 7.19
C VAL A 101 -11.03 -4.61 6.08
N SER A 102 -11.19 -5.14 4.86
CA SER A 102 -11.75 -4.38 3.73
C SER A 102 -13.19 -3.94 4.03
N LEU A 103 -14.03 -4.83 4.57
CA LEU A 103 -15.41 -4.51 4.95
C LEU A 103 -15.46 -3.46 6.07
N ILE A 104 -14.61 -3.57 7.09
CA ILE A 104 -14.52 -2.57 8.17
C ILE A 104 -14.23 -1.19 7.58
N PHE A 105 -13.22 -1.07 6.70
CA PHE A 105 -12.89 0.19 6.04
C PHE A 105 -14.05 0.72 5.19
N ILE A 106 -14.61 -0.10 4.29
CA ILE A 106 -15.65 0.35 3.35
C ILE A 106 -16.90 0.78 4.11
N LEU A 107 -17.38 -0.04 5.04
CA LEU A 107 -18.63 0.24 5.78
C LEU A 107 -18.50 1.38 6.78
N SER A 108 -17.29 1.70 7.27
CA SER A 108 -17.04 2.88 8.10
C SER A 108 -16.87 4.16 7.29
N SER A 109 -16.42 4.05 6.04
CA SER A 109 -16.04 5.20 5.20
C SER A 109 -17.16 5.66 4.26
N PHE A 110 -18.15 4.81 3.96
CA PHE A 110 -19.17 5.08 2.95
C PHE A 110 -20.59 4.91 3.51
N ARG A 111 -21.48 5.81 3.10
CA ARG A 111 -22.91 5.64 3.30
C ARG A 111 -23.48 4.70 2.23
N ILE A 112 -24.57 4.00 2.54
CA ILE A 112 -25.24 3.08 1.59
C ILE A 112 -25.60 3.78 0.27
N ALA A 113 -26.04 5.05 0.34
CA ALA A 113 -26.35 5.83 -0.85
C ALA A 113 -25.12 6.05 -1.74
N GLU A 114 -23.95 6.33 -1.17
CA GLU A 114 -22.68 6.51 -1.92
C GLU A 114 -22.27 5.20 -2.59
N LEU A 115 -22.38 4.06 -1.89
CA LEU A 115 -22.11 2.73 -2.45
C LEU A 115 -23.04 2.42 -3.64
N ASN A 116 -24.31 2.80 -3.57
CA ASN A 116 -25.24 2.64 -4.69
C ASN A 116 -24.84 3.51 -5.90
N HIS A 117 -24.26 4.68 -5.66
CA HIS A 117 -23.86 5.58 -6.74
C HIS A 117 -22.54 5.20 -7.42
N MET A 118 -21.62 4.52 -6.72
CA MET A 118 -20.30 4.23 -7.28
C MET A 118 -20.34 3.35 -8.54
N PHE A 119 -21.07 2.23 -8.49
CA PHE A 119 -21.20 1.32 -9.64
C PHE A 119 -22.66 0.92 -9.89
N GLY A 120 -23.60 1.83 -9.58
CA GLY A 120 -25.03 1.65 -9.82
C GLY A 120 -25.79 0.80 -8.80
N SER A 121 -25.11 0.02 -7.96
CA SER A 121 -25.72 -0.81 -6.90
C SER A 121 -24.70 -1.21 -5.84
N ILE A 122 -25.12 -1.23 -4.56
CA ILE A 122 -24.30 -1.74 -3.46
C ILE A 122 -23.88 -3.20 -3.68
N TYR A 123 -24.73 -4.02 -4.31
CA TYR A 123 -24.45 -5.43 -4.60
C TYR A 123 -23.32 -5.62 -5.61
N ILE A 124 -22.98 -4.59 -6.39
CA ILE A 124 -21.85 -4.56 -7.32
C ILE A 124 -20.67 -3.81 -6.70
N SER A 125 -20.92 -2.64 -6.10
CA SER A 125 -19.88 -1.77 -5.55
C SER A 125 -19.11 -2.44 -4.43
N LEU A 126 -19.79 -3.04 -3.46
CA LEU A 126 -19.16 -3.64 -2.29
C LEU A 126 -18.23 -4.81 -2.66
N PRO A 127 -18.66 -5.81 -3.45
CA PRO A 127 -17.76 -6.89 -3.88
C PRO A 127 -16.58 -6.40 -4.72
N LEU A 128 -16.77 -5.43 -5.61
CA LEU A 128 -15.68 -4.87 -6.42
C LEU A 128 -14.65 -4.13 -5.57
N MET A 129 -15.09 -3.34 -4.58
CA MET A 129 -14.20 -2.64 -3.67
C MET A 129 -13.44 -3.62 -2.76
N VAL A 130 -14.08 -4.68 -2.27
CA VAL A 130 -13.42 -5.74 -1.50
C VAL A 130 -12.39 -6.46 -2.37
N LEU A 131 -12.75 -6.84 -3.60
CA LEU A 131 -11.83 -7.47 -4.56
C LEU A 131 -10.62 -6.58 -4.85
N TRP A 132 -10.83 -5.27 -5.04
CA TRP A 132 -9.78 -4.29 -5.22
C TRP A 132 -8.81 -4.26 -4.03
N MET A 133 -9.34 -4.15 -2.80
CA MET A 133 -8.52 -4.09 -1.60
C MET A 133 -7.74 -5.38 -1.37
N VAL A 134 -8.42 -6.52 -1.42
CA VAL A 134 -7.80 -7.85 -1.24
C VAL A 134 -6.78 -8.11 -2.34
N GLY A 135 -7.12 -7.79 -3.59
CA GLY A 135 -6.21 -7.93 -4.73
C GLY A 135 -4.92 -7.14 -4.54
N LEU A 136 -5.01 -5.87 -4.11
CA LEU A 136 -3.84 -5.03 -3.88
C LEU A 136 -3.05 -5.41 -2.63
N MET A 137 -3.70 -5.85 -1.54
CA MET A 137 -2.98 -6.39 -0.39
C MET A 137 -2.12 -7.59 -0.79
N ASN A 138 -2.63 -8.48 -1.63
CA ASN A 138 -1.86 -9.62 -2.13
C ASN A 138 -0.83 -9.21 -3.18
N ALA A 139 -1.12 -8.24 -4.06
CA ALA A 139 -0.17 -7.72 -5.03
C ALA A 139 1.07 -7.11 -4.37
N MET A 140 0.87 -6.28 -3.32
CA MET A 140 1.99 -5.70 -2.56
C MET A 140 2.75 -6.76 -1.78
N ASN A 141 2.07 -7.75 -1.21
CA ASN A 141 2.72 -8.88 -0.55
C ASN A 141 3.58 -9.71 -1.54
N PHE A 142 3.15 -9.88 -2.77
CA PHE A 142 3.92 -10.52 -3.82
C PHE A 142 5.12 -9.69 -4.28
N LEU A 143 4.99 -8.36 -4.33
CA LEU A 143 6.06 -7.43 -4.71
C LEU A 143 7.12 -7.25 -3.62
N ASP A 144 6.86 -7.64 -2.37
CA ASP A 144 7.86 -7.67 -1.29
C ASP A 144 8.81 -8.87 -1.42
N ASN A 145 9.35 -9.06 -2.60
CA ASN A 145 10.18 -10.20 -3.00
C ASN A 145 11.69 -9.88 -3.09
N MET A 146 12.08 -8.61 -2.87
CA MET A 146 13.47 -8.14 -2.99
C MET A 146 13.68 -6.88 -2.16
N ASP A 147 14.90 -6.75 -1.58
CA ASP A 147 15.29 -5.65 -0.71
C ASP A 147 14.94 -4.26 -1.27
N GLY A 148 14.17 -3.50 -0.52
CA GLY A 148 13.82 -2.11 -0.80
C GLY A 148 12.74 -1.91 -1.88
N ILE A 149 12.42 -2.89 -2.71
CA ILE A 149 11.49 -2.71 -3.84
C ILE A 149 10.17 -2.10 -3.36
N LEU A 150 9.49 -2.78 -2.44
CA LEU A 150 8.16 -2.37 -2.01
C LEU A 150 8.18 -1.06 -1.20
N SER A 151 9.11 -0.89 -0.27
CA SER A 151 9.17 0.31 0.58
C SER A 151 9.43 1.59 -0.24
N GLY A 152 10.35 1.53 -1.23
CA GLY A 152 10.62 2.68 -2.09
C GLY A 152 9.48 2.98 -3.06
N MET A 153 8.92 1.94 -3.69
CA MET A 153 7.73 2.08 -4.55
C MET A 153 6.55 2.67 -3.77
N ALA A 154 6.27 2.17 -2.56
CA ALA A 154 5.20 2.68 -1.72
C ALA A 154 5.36 4.16 -1.38
N GLY A 155 6.59 4.62 -1.10
CA GLY A 155 6.88 6.03 -0.88
C GLY A 155 6.55 6.89 -2.09
N ILE A 156 6.94 6.45 -3.30
CA ILE A 156 6.63 7.17 -4.56
C ILE A 156 5.12 7.23 -4.81
N LEU A 157 4.41 6.11 -4.61
CA LEU A 157 2.95 6.05 -4.77
C LEU A 157 2.22 6.93 -3.74
N GLY A 158 2.71 6.96 -2.49
CA GLY A 158 2.21 7.87 -1.47
C GLY A 158 2.38 9.34 -1.84
N LEU A 159 3.53 9.72 -2.42
CA LEU A 159 3.75 11.06 -2.96
C LEU A 159 2.83 11.34 -4.16
N GLY A 160 2.51 10.35 -4.97
CA GLY A 160 1.53 10.48 -6.06
C GLY A 160 0.13 10.84 -5.55
N TYR A 161 -0.36 10.15 -4.51
CA TYR A 161 -1.63 10.51 -3.86
C TYR A 161 -1.59 11.88 -3.18
N PHE A 162 -0.47 12.24 -2.56
CA PHE A 162 -0.27 13.59 -2.00
C PHE A 162 -0.37 14.67 -3.08
N ALA A 163 0.34 14.50 -4.20
CA ALA A 163 0.29 15.45 -5.31
C ALA A 163 -1.12 15.57 -5.90
N PHE A 164 -1.86 14.45 -6.01
CA PHE A 164 -3.27 14.47 -6.39
C PHE A 164 -4.11 15.31 -5.42
N SER A 165 -3.93 15.13 -4.12
CA SER A 165 -4.69 15.91 -3.13
C SER A 165 -4.43 17.41 -3.24
N LEU A 166 -3.17 17.80 -3.42
CA LEU A 166 -2.79 19.21 -3.61
C LEU A 166 -3.44 19.84 -4.85
N ALA A 167 -3.48 19.09 -5.96
CA ALA A 167 -4.09 19.56 -7.20
C ALA A 167 -5.61 19.75 -7.12
N ASN A 168 -6.26 19.19 -6.08
CA ASN A 168 -7.71 19.19 -5.90
C ASN A 168 -8.19 19.96 -4.68
N ILE A 169 -7.32 20.65 -3.95
CA ILE A 169 -7.75 21.51 -2.84
C ILE A 169 -8.51 22.72 -3.42
N THR A 170 -9.84 22.69 -3.25
CA THR A 170 -10.74 23.78 -3.60
C THR A 170 -11.63 24.11 -2.42
N GLY A 171 -12.27 25.30 -2.41
CA GLY A 171 -12.98 25.81 -1.24
C GLY A 171 -13.97 24.84 -0.59
N SER A 172 -14.78 24.12 -1.37
CA SER A 172 -15.84 23.23 -0.86
C SER A 172 -15.35 21.87 -0.35
N ASN A 173 -14.18 21.39 -0.80
CA ASN A 173 -13.63 20.08 -0.46
C ASN A 173 -12.23 20.13 0.17
N SER A 174 -11.84 21.34 0.61
CA SER A 174 -10.50 21.59 1.16
C SER A 174 -10.15 20.70 2.36
N SER A 175 -11.12 20.39 3.23
CA SER A 175 -10.90 19.54 4.40
C SER A 175 -10.65 18.07 4.04
N GLU A 176 -11.40 17.52 3.09
CA GLU A 176 -11.24 16.13 2.64
C GLU A 176 -9.91 15.94 1.88
N MET A 177 -9.58 16.88 0.99
CA MET A 177 -8.32 16.85 0.26
C MET A 177 -7.12 17.09 1.18
N ALA A 178 -7.21 18.00 2.14
CA ALA A 178 -6.17 18.19 3.13
C ALA A 178 -5.93 16.91 3.97
N PHE A 179 -7.01 16.21 4.34
CA PHE A 179 -6.91 14.92 5.02
C PHE A 179 -6.21 13.87 4.16
N ILE A 180 -6.65 13.65 2.91
CA ILE A 180 -6.01 12.71 1.97
C ILE A 180 -4.52 13.08 1.80
N GLY A 181 -4.21 14.37 1.66
CA GLY A 181 -2.84 14.85 1.53
C GLY A 181 -1.98 14.53 2.75
N LEU A 182 -2.50 14.81 3.95
CA LEU A 182 -1.79 14.55 5.20
C LEU A 182 -1.45 13.06 5.38
N ILE A 183 -2.46 12.18 5.24
CA ILE A 183 -2.25 10.75 5.43
C ILE A 183 -1.34 10.16 4.34
N SER A 184 -1.43 10.66 3.10
CA SER A 184 -0.57 10.23 1.99
C SER A 184 0.88 10.66 2.21
N LEU A 185 1.11 11.90 2.65
CA LEU A 185 2.45 12.40 2.99
C LEU A 185 3.02 11.69 4.23
N SER A 186 2.18 11.40 5.23
CA SER A 186 2.56 10.63 6.41
C SER A 186 3.00 9.22 6.04
N PHE A 187 2.27 8.56 5.17
CA PHE A 187 2.59 7.23 4.65
C PHE A 187 3.88 7.23 3.82
N ALA A 188 4.00 8.18 2.87
CA ALA A 188 5.22 8.32 2.08
C ALA A 188 6.43 8.56 2.97
N GLY A 189 6.32 9.44 3.96
CA GLY A 189 7.38 9.69 4.93
C GLY A 189 7.71 8.44 5.77
N ALA A 190 6.73 7.65 6.19
CA ALA A 190 6.97 6.43 6.95
C ALA A 190 7.72 5.37 6.13
N THR A 191 7.28 5.12 4.89
CA THR A 191 7.91 4.14 4.00
C THR A 191 9.30 4.57 3.54
N LEU A 192 9.51 5.85 3.21
CA LEU A 192 10.81 6.39 2.84
C LEU A 192 11.77 6.48 4.04
N GLY A 193 11.27 6.74 5.26
CA GLY A 193 12.08 6.70 6.48
C GLY A 193 12.54 5.30 6.86
N PHE A 194 11.78 4.28 6.49
CA PHE A 194 12.14 2.87 6.63
C PHE A 194 13.12 2.40 5.55
N LEU A 195 13.04 2.93 4.34
CA LEU A 195 13.80 2.51 3.16
C LEU A 195 15.33 2.40 3.40
N PRO A 196 16.04 3.30 4.11
CA PRO A 196 17.48 3.19 4.33
C PRO A 196 17.89 1.91 5.08
N TYR A 197 16.99 1.30 5.83
CA TYR A 197 17.23 0.03 6.54
C TYR A 197 16.82 -1.19 5.73
N ASN A 198 15.88 -1.00 4.80
CA ASN A 198 15.36 -2.07 3.94
C ASN A 198 16.03 -2.13 2.58
N PHE A 199 16.73 -1.04 2.14
CA PHE A 199 17.47 -1.02 0.88
C PHE A 199 18.64 -2.00 0.90
N ASN A 200 18.94 -2.58 -0.26
CA ASN A 200 19.95 -3.64 -0.40
C ASN A 200 21.38 -3.20 -0.02
N PRO A 201 22.10 -3.93 0.85
CA PRO A 201 21.65 -5.12 1.60
C PRO A 201 20.76 -4.76 2.78
N ALA A 202 19.59 -5.38 2.87
CA ALA A 202 18.59 -5.07 3.88
C ALA A 202 19.05 -5.48 5.30
N LYS A 203 18.80 -4.60 6.27
CA LYS A 203 19.03 -4.84 7.71
C LYS A 203 17.77 -5.33 8.43
N ILE A 204 16.61 -5.12 7.81
CA ILE A 204 15.28 -5.52 8.28
C ILE A 204 14.33 -5.63 7.08
N PHE A 205 13.44 -6.61 7.09
CA PHE A 205 12.39 -6.79 6.12
C PHE A 205 11.07 -6.21 6.60
N LEU A 206 10.20 -5.81 5.65
CA LEU A 206 8.84 -5.36 5.91
C LEU A 206 7.98 -6.46 6.53
N GLY A 207 8.10 -7.68 6.00
CA GLY A 207 7.25 -8.80 6.33
C GLY A 207 5.82 -8.65 5.79
N ASP A 208 5.01 -9.67 6.06
CA ASP A 208 3.59 -9.69 5.71
C ASP A 208 2.82 -8.57 6.42
N ALA A 209 3.24 -8.22 7.64
CA ALA A 209 2.71 -7.07 8.37
C ALA A 209 2.84 -5.76 7.58
N GLY A 210 4.01 -5.51 6.99
CA GLY A 210 4.27 -4.27 6.25
C GLY A 210 3.69 -4.30 4.84
N SER A 211 3.87 -5.38 4.12
CA SER A 211 3.41 -5.48 2.73
C SER A 211 1.89 -5.45 2.62
N MET A 212 1.16 -6.14 3.51
CA MET A 212 -0.30 -6.07 3.56
C MET A 212 -0.80 -4.70 4.03
N PHE A 213 -0.13 -4.06 4.99
CA PHE A 213 -0.48 -2.69 5.41
C PHE A 213 -0.30 -1.70 4.25
N ILE A 214 0.80 -1.79 3.49
CA ILE A 214 1.04 -0.97 2.30
C ILE A 214 -0.08 -1.19 1.27
N GLY A 215 -0.45 -2.44 1.01
CA GLY A 215 -1.56 -2.78 0.11
C GLY A 215 -2.90 -2.24 0.57
N TYR A 216 -3.20 -2.36 1.86
CA TYR A 216 -4.38 -1.78 2.50
C TYR A 216 -4.42 -0.25 2.33
N PHE A 217 -3.30 0.43 2.63
CA PHE A 217 -3.21 1.88 2.48
C PHE A 217 -3.45 2.32 1.04
N LEU A 218 -2.69 1.78 0.10
CA LEU A 218 -2.75 2.21 -1.31
C LEU A 218 -4.11 1.90 -1.95
N SER A 219 -4.72 0.78 -1.60
CA SER A 219 -6.06 0.42 -2.10
C SER A 219 -7.15 1.30 -1.53
N SER A 220 -7.10 1.61 -0.24
CA SER A 220 -8.07 2.49 0.42
C SER A 220 -7.99 3.92 -0.11
N MET A 221 -6.78 4.44 -0.38
CA MET A 221 -6.60 5.75 -1.04
C MET A 221 -7.23 5.75 -2.43
N GLY A 222 -7.06 4.69 -3.21
CA GLY A 222 -7.70 4.56 -4.51
C GLY A 222 -9.23 4.63 -4.44
N ILE A 223 -9.83 3.98 -3.43
CA ILE A 223 -11.27 4.04 -3.19
C ILE A 223 -11.74 5.45 -2.79
N LEU A 224 -10.99 6.14 -1.92
CA LEU A 224 -11.31 7.52 -1.52
C LEU A 224 -11.20 8.49 -2.70
N MET A 225 -10.24 8.29 -3.62
CA MET A 225 -10.19 9.05 -4.87
C MET A 225 -11.42 8.81 -5.75
N GLY A 226 -11.86 7.56 -5.88
CA GLY A 226 -13.09 7.21 -6.60
C GLY A 226 -14.32 7.88 -5.97
N ARG A 227 -14.43 7.89 -4.64
CA ARG A 227 -15.48 8.62 -3.91
C ARG A 227 -15.49 10.10 -4.25
N PHE A 228 -14.32 10.74 -4.22
CA PHE A 228 -14.18 12.14 -4.60
C PHE A 228 -14.72 12.42 -6.00
N ALA A 229 -14.38 11.58 -6.98
CA ALA A 229 -14.87 11.71 -8.35
C ALA A 229 -16.40 11.66 -8.44
N VAL A 230 -17.04 10.76 -7.69
CA VAL A 230 -18.51 10.68 -7.60
C VAL A 230 -19.12 11.95 -7.03
N LEU A 231 -18.62 12.39 -5.88
CA LEU A 231 -19.20 13.53 -5.14
C LEU A 231 -19.04 14.86 -5.91
N THR A 232 -17.97 15.02 -6.66
CA THR A 232 -17.70 16.23 -7.46
C THR A 232 -18.26 16.18 -8.87
N ARG A 233 -18.98 15.09 -9.24
CA ARG A 233 -19.51 14.85 -10.59
C ARG A 233 -18.47 15.00 -11.70
N GLN A 234 -17.23 14.63 -11.39
CA GLN A 234 -16.14 14.69 -12.36
C GLN A 234 -16.25 13.55 -13.39
N ASN A 235 -15.47 13.67 -14.46
CA ASN A 235 -15.50 12.72 -15.57
C ASN A 235 -15.13 11.29 -15.06
N ASN A 236 -15.77 10.26 -15.60
CA ASN A 236 -15.57 8.85 -15.26
C ASN A 236 -14.10 8.38 -15.38
N ILE A 237 -13.23 9.11 -16.09
CA ILE A 237 -11.80 8.84 -16.18
C ILE A 237 -11.11 8.84 -14.81
N PHE A 238 -11.65 9.59 -13.83
CA PHE A 238 -11.07 9.65 -12.47
C PHE A 238 -11.13 8.34 -11.70
N TYR A 239 -12.06 7.44 -12.04
CA TYR A 239 -12.07 6.08 -11.48
C TYR A 239 -10.89 5.24 -11.95
N LEU A 240 -10.28 5.58 -13.09
CA LEU A 240 -9.14 4.86 -13.65
C LEU A 240 -7.81 5.35 -13.07
N LEU A 241 -7.76 6.53 -12.43
CA LEU A 241 -6.51 7.07 -11.89
C LEU A 241 -5.82 6.15 -10.87
N PRO A 242 -6.53 5.57 -9.88
CA PRO A 242 -5.90 4.61 -8.97
C PRO A 242 -5.38 3.37 -9.69
N VAL A 243 -6.08 2.91 -10.74
CA VAL A 243 -5.66 1.77 -11.56
C VAL A 243 -4.38 2.11 -12.32
N LEU A 244 -4.29 3.31 -12.89
CA LEU A 244 -3.08 3.79 -13.58
C LEU A 244 -1.93 3.94 -12.61
N LEU A 245 -2.15 4.61 -11.47
CA LEU A 245 -1.11 4.83 -10.46
C LEU A 245 -0.53 3.51 -9.91
N LEU A 246 -1.38 2.49 -9.72
CA LEU A 246 -1.01 1.17 -9.18
C LEU A 246 -0.75 0.14 -10.29
N SER A 247 -0.65 0.58 -11.56
CA SER A 247 -0.57 -0.31 -12.73
C SER A 247 0.62 -1.26 -12.69
N TYR A 248 1.76 -0.85 -12.15
CA TYR A 248 2.92 -1.73 -12.01
C TYR A 248 2.64 -2.92 -11.08
N ALA A 249 2.01 -2.69 -9.95
CA ALA A 249 1.64 -3.76 -9.01
C ALA A 249 0.58 -4.70 -9.61
N ILE A 250 -0.41 -4.11 -10.30
CA ILE A 250 -1.45 -4.87 -11.01
C ILE A 250 -0.82 -5.72 -12.14
N PHE A 251 0.10 -5.13 -12.90
CA PHE A 251 0.83 -5.85 -13.94
C PHE A 251 1.62 -7.03 -13.37
N ASP A 252 2.38 -6.82 -12.28
CA ASP A 252 3.21 -7.87 -11.69
C ASP A 252 2.38 -9.05 -11.16
N ILE A 253 1.28 -8.78 -10.43
CA ILE A 253 0.40 -9.87 -9.95
C ILE A 253 -0.27 -10.62 -11.11
N CYS A 254 -0.69 -9.93 -12.17
CA CYS A 254 -1.23 -10.56 -13.37
C CYS A 254 -0.18 -11.43 -14.09
N LEU A 255 1.04 -10.90 -14.23
CA LEU A 255 2.17 -11.63 -14.85
C LEU A 255 2.49 -12.91 -14.09
N VAL A 256 2.58 -12.83 -12.75
CA VAL A 256 2.88 -13.96 -11.88
C VAL A 256 1.75 -14.99 -11.93
N SER A 257 0.49 -14.54 -11.82
CA SER A 257 -0.68 -15.41 -11.87
C SER A 257 -0.76 -16.14 -13.20
N TYR A 258 -0.58 -15.44 -14.32
CA TYR A 258 -0.57 -16.03 -15.66
C TYR A 258 0.56 -17.06 -15.81
N THR A 259 1.79 -16.70 -15.41
CA THR A 259 2.95 -17.58 -15.55
C THR A 259 2.77 -18.87 -14.74
N ARG A 260 2.32 -18.78 -13.48
CA ARG A 260 2.10 -19.94 -12.62
C ARG A 260 0.99 -20.84 -13.13
N THR A 261 -0.14 -20.26 -13.54
CA THR A 261 -1.27 -21.03 -14.12
C THR A 261 -0.85 -21.75 -15.39
N ARG A 262 -0.12 -21.08 -16.30
CA ARG A 262 0.39 -21.68 -17.53
C ARG A 262 1.33 -22.85 -17.24
N ASP A 263 2.15 -22.75 -16.20
CA ASP A 263 3.10 -23.80 -15.80
C ASP A 263 2.45 -24.88 -14.92
N GLY A 264 1.11 -24.88 -14.73
CA GLY A 264 0.39 -25.84 -13.88
C GLY A 264 0.67 -25.71 -12.39
N ARG A 265 1.20 -24.56 -11.94
CA ARG A 265 1.51 -24.26 -10.53
C ARG A 265 0.38 -23.50 -9.86
N HIS A 266 0.21 -23.71 -8.56
CA HIS A 266 -0.74 -22.92 -7.78
C HIS A 266 -0.27 -21.46 -7.66
N ILE A 267 -1.21 -20.49 -7.77
CA ILE A 267 -0.89 -19.05 -7.74
C ILE A 267 -0.17 -18.64 -6.45
N SER A 268 -0.53 -19.23 -5.30
CA SER A 268 0.10 -18.95 -4.00
C SER A 268 1.48 -19.60 -3.81
N GLN A 269 1.93 -20.44 -4.74
CA GLN A 269 3.23 -21.08 -4.64
C GLN A 269 4.35 -20.06 -4.88
N GLY A 270 5.20 -19.81 -3.88
CA GLY A 270 6.33 -18.89 -4.02
C GLY A 270 7.27 -19.27 -5.18
N GLY A 271 7.79 -18.27 -5.90
CA GLY A 271 8.68 -18.48 -7.05
C GLY A 271 9.44 -17.21 -7.43
N ARG A 272 10.28 -17.31 -8.46
CA ARG A 272 11.05 -16.19 -9.05
C ARG A 272 10.40 -15.71 -10.36
N ASP A 273 9.07 -15.65 -10.40
CA ASP A 273 8.29 -15.38 -11.62
C ASP A 273 8.02 -13.88 -11.83
N HIS A 274 8.31 -13.06 -10.82
CA HIS A 274 8.03 -11.62 -10.77
C HIS A 274 8.83 -10.85 -11.82
N SER A 275 8.28 -9.71 -12.25
CA SER A 275 8.96 -8.75 -13.13
C SER A 275 10.30 -8.31 -12.54
N THR A 276 10.37 -8.09 -11.23
CA THR A 276 11.59 -7.74 -10.49
C THR A 276 12.70 -8.80 -10.61
N HIS A 277 12.37 -10.09 -10.51
CA HIS A 277 13.34 -11.18 -10.68
C HIS A 277 13.83 -11.30 -12.11
N ARG A 278 12.94 -11.07 -13.10
CA ARG A 278 13.33 -11.03 -14.52
C ARG A 278 14.29 -9.89 -14.80
N LEU A 279 14.00 -8.68 -14.26
CA LEU A 279 14.91 -7.53 -14.33
C LEU A 279 16.24 -7.82 -13.64
N LEU A 280 16.24 -8.45 -12.46
CA LEU A 280 17.45 -8.83 -11.77
C LEU A 280 18.32 -9.78 -12.61
N THR A 281 17.72 -10.73 -13.30
CA THR A 281 18.43 -11.67 -14.19
C THR A 281 19.11 -10.91 -15.35
N MET A 282 18.47 -9.85 -15.87
CA MET A 282 19.01 -9.05 -16.98
C MET A 282 20.09 -8.06 -16.50
N LEU A 283 19.93 -7.49 -15.30
CA LEU A 283 20.76 -6.38 -14.82
C LEU A 283 21.88 -6.81 -13.87
N GLY A 284 21.78 -8.01 -13.30
CA GLY A 284 22.79 -8.57 -12.37
C GLY A 284 22.90 -7.87 -11.01
N SER A 285 22.03 -6.88 -10.69
CA SER A 285 22.14 -6.08 -9.47
C SER A 285 20.78 -5.76 -8.88
N VAL A 286 20.58 -6.13 -7.60
CA VAL A 286 19.38 -5.79 -6.81
C VAL A 286 19.18 -4.28 -6.72
N LYS A 287 20.26 -3.51 -6.48
CA LYS A 287 20.20 -2.04 -6.37
C LYS A 287 19.73 -1.39 -7.67
N ILE A 288 20.31 -1.81 -8.80
CA ILE A 288 19.92 -1.27 -10.11
C ILE A 288 18.48 -1.64 -10.43
N THR A 289 18.07 -2.87 -10.14
CA THR A 289 16.67 -3.31 -10.30
C THR A 289 15.71 -2.43 -9.50
N ALA A 290 16.02 -2.16 -8.22
CA ALA A 290 15.21 -1.30 -7.38
C ALA A 290 15.09 0.12 -7.94
N ILE A 291 16.22 0.72 -8.37
CA ILE A 291 16.23 2.07 -8.96
C ILE A 291 15.39 2.14 -10.24
N ILE A 292 15.45 1.13 -11.10
CA ILE A 292 14.64 1.07 -12.33
C ILE A 292 13.15 0.95 -11.99
N VAL A 293 12.78 0.11 -11.01
CA VAL A 293 11.40 0.01 -10.55
C VAL A 293 10.90 1.33 -9.97
N TYR A 294 11.74 2.05 -9.21
CA TYR A 294 11.39 3.38 -8.69
C TYR A 294 11.20 4.39 -9.82
N ALA A 295 12.11 4.44 -10.78
CA ALA A 295 12.00 5.34 -11.94
C ALA A 295 10.73 5.06 -12.75
N LEU A 296 10.39 3.79 -12.96
CA LEU A 296 9.15 3.40 -13.66
C LEU A 296 7.90 3.84 -12.89
N ASN A 297 7.85 3.57 -11.57
CA ASN A 297 6.70 4.01 -10.75
C ASN A 297 6.61 5.54 -10.64
N LEU A 298 7.74 6.26 -10.61
CA LEU A 298 7.75 7.72 -10.66
C LEU A 298 7.20 8.23 -12.00
N LEU A 299 7.61 7.63 -13.12
CA LEU A 299 7.09 7.98 -14.44
C LEU A 299 5.58 7.73 -14.53
N ILE A 300 5.10 6.59 -14.05
CA ILE A 300 3.67 6.27 -13.96
C ILE A 300 2.93 7.32 -13.13
N ALA A 301 3.44 7.67 -11.94
CA ALA A 301 2.83 8.66 -11.07
C ALA A 301 2.76 10.04 -11.72
N LEU A 302 3.85 10.51 -12.33
CA LEU A 302 3.89 11.80 -13.04
C LEU A 302 2.91 11.81 -14.24
N THR A 303 2.89 10.75 -15.04
CA THR A 303 1.97 10.62 -16.16
C THR A 303 0.51 10.63 -15.70
N THR A 304 0.20 9.90 -14.61
CA THR A 304 -1.14 9.87 -14.02
C THR A 304 -1.58 11.26 -13.55
N ILE A 305 -0.69 12.01 -12.88
CA ILE A 305 -0.98 13.39 -12.43
C ILE A 305 -1.17 14.34 -13.62
N ILE A 306 -0.33 14.22 -14.67
CA ILE A 306 -0.48 15.05 -15.88
C ILE A 306 -1.82 14.78 -16.56
N ILE A 307 -2.20 13.52 -16.76
CA ILE A 307 -3.51 13.14 -17.33
C ILE A 307 -4.65 13.75 -16.51
N PHE A 308 -4.50 13.74 -15.17
CA PHE A 308 -5.48 14.34 -14.28
C PHE A 308 -5.60 15.86 -14.49
N ILE A 309 -4.48 16.60 -14.46
CA ILE A 309 -4.49 18.07 -14.59
C ILE A 309 -4.99 18.49 -15.97
N THR A 310 -4.55 17.83 -17.04
CA THR A 310 -4.97 18.15 -18.42
C THR A 310 -6.41 17.74 -18.70
N GLY A 311 -6.88 16.61 -18.15
CA GLY A 311 -8.26 16.14 -18.28
C GLY A 311 -9.27 17.09 -17.62
N ASN A 312 -8.89 17.76 -16.52
CA ASN A 312 -9.69 18.82 -15.90
C ASN A 312 -9.75 20.11 -16.75
N GLY A 313 -8.67 20.43 -17.48
CA GLY A 313 -8.59 21.64 -18.33
C GLY A 313 -9.34 21.54 -19.66
N VAL A 314 -9.67 20.34 -20.13
CA VAL A 314 -10.44 20.15 -21.40
C VAL A 314 -11.94 20.33 -21.18
N LEU A 315 -12.41 20.42 -19.94
CA LEU A 315 -13.82 20.60 -19.55
C LEU A 315 -14.14 22.02 -19.03
N LEU A 316 -13.17 22.94 -19.02
CA LEU A 316 -13.34 24.39 -18.81
C LEU A 316 -13.35 25.12 -20.15
#